data_ff1c77f6ce26869962cad84d4e278dba
#
_entry.id   ff1c77f6ce26869962cad84d4e278dba
#
_cell.length_a   1.000
_cell.length_b   1.000
_cell.length_c   1.000
_cell.angle_alpha   90.00
_cell.angle_beta   90.00
_cell.angle_gamma   90.00
#
_symmetry.space_group_name_H-M   'P 1'
#
loop_
_entity.id
_entity.type
_entity.pdbx_description
1 polymer ?
#
loop_
_entity_poly.entity_id
_entity_poly.type
_entity_poly.pdbx_seq_one_letter_code
_entity_poly.pdbx_strand_id
1 'polypeptide(L)'
;LSLHDALPILQLQIADKSAPPAVQQSLTEENAMQNVRVFFEKTGMTKYISHLDLMRCMTRAIKRAAIPAWYTEGFNPHLFITFALPLTLGVESLCESMDIRLTEEMSFEEVKNRLNVNLPDGIRITNVAVPVYKANDIAFAEYKITFHTRKNEKIKNEIEEKLLGDELLAEKMGKQGKRKVLKTINLKEFVHSYSVISLNDKTVLTAVLTAGSKNNINPNLFVDALKLGDDVDFCEILKQRMMTEDLKSFE
;
A
#
# COMPACT_ATOMS: atom_id res chain seq x y z
N LEU A 1 33.24 50.56 1.56
CA LEU A 1 33.71 49.25 1.97
C LEU A 1 32.72 48.70 3.01
N SER A 2 31.73 47.97 2.52
CA SER A 2 30.59 47.46 3.34
C SER A 2 30.80 45.98 3.59
N LEU A 3 30.90 45.65 4.88
CA LEU A 3 30.80 44.29 5.44
C LEU A 3 29.32 43.90 5.48
N HIS A 4 28.92 42.90 4.72
CA HIS A 4 27.69 42.15 4.92
C HIS A 4 27.90 40.72 4.45
N ASP A 5 28.62 39.97 5.24
CA ASP A 5 28.57 38.49 5.19
C ASP A 5 27.66 38.03 6.33
N ALA A 6 26.44 37.65 5.96
CA ALA A 6 25.45 37.19 6.92
C ALA A 6 25.71 35.72 7.25
N LEU A 7 25.99 35.45 8.51
CA LEU A 7 25.97 34.13 9.14
C LEU A 7 24.55 33.54 9.11
N PRO A 8 24.37 32.23 8.93
CA PRO A 8 23.05 31.60 9.02
C PRO A 8 22.57 31.67 10.46
N ILE A 9 21.41 32.28 10.64
CA ILE A 9 20.71 32.38 11.92
C ILE A 9 20.29 30.99 12.34
N LEU A 10 20.99 30.45 13.33
CA LEU A 10 20.52 29.34 14.14
C LEU A 10 19.28 29.84 14.89
N GLN A 11 18.09 29.56 14.42
CA GLN A 11 16.87 29.77 15.19
C GLN A 11 16.87 28.76 16.35
N LEU A 12 17.47 29.15 17.47
CA LEU A 12 17.15 28.57 18.77
C LEU A 12 15.67 28.86 19.00
N GLN A 13 14.82 27.85 18.92
CA GLN A 13 13.48 27.93 19.47
C GLN A 13 13.59 28.15 20.98
N ILE A 14 13.45 29.40 21.38
CA ILE A 14 13.29 29.75 22.78
C ILE A 14 11.91 29.21 23.16
N ALA A 15 11.89 28.15 23.97
CA ALA A 15 10.65 27.67 24.57
C ALA A 15 9.95 28.80 25.28
N ASP A 16 8.73 29.10 24.89
CA ASP A 16 7.91 30.14 25.54
C ASP A 16 7.57 29.69 26.97
N LYS A 17 8.29 30.22 27.90
CA LYS A 17 8.11 29.94 29.33
C LYS A 17 6.81 30.52 29.92
N SER A 18 5.99 31.22 29.12
CA SER A 18 4.71 31.79 29.52
C SER A 18 3.51 30.89 29.25
N ALA A 19 3.69 29.76 28.52
CA ALA A 19 2.61 28.83 28.26
C ALA A 19 2.23 28.01 29.50
N PRO A 20 0.93 27.71 29.72
CA PRO A 20 0.51 26.88 30.84
C PRO A 20 1.14 25.46 30.75
N PRO A 21 1.41 24.80 31.91
CA PRO A 21 2.18 23.55 31.96
C PRO A 21 1.61 22.42 31.08
N ALA A 22 0.30 22.39 30.89
CA ALA A 22 -0.35 21.41 29.98
C ALA A 22 0.00 21.63 28.49
N VAL A 23 0.18 22.90 28.06
CA VAL A 23 0.57 23.24 26.69
C VAL A 23 2.06 22.97 26.46
N GLN A 24 2.89 23.20 27.48
CA GLN A 24 4.32 22.88 27.40
C GLN A 24 4.56 21.36 27.37
N GLN A 25 3.78 20.55 28.11
CA GLN A 25 3.84 19.09 28.03
C GLN A 25 3.42 18.56 26.65
N SER A 26 2.33 19.08 26.09
CA SER A 26 1.89 18.64 24.75
C SER A 26 2.90 18.97 23.65
N LEU A 27 3.57 20.14 23.73
CA LEU A 27 4.61 20.52 22.75
C LEU A 27 5.90 19.70 22.91
N THR A 28 6.23 19.25 24.12
CA THR A 28 7.40 18.38 24.36
C THR A 28 7.11 16.94 23.99
N GLU A 29 5.89 16.45 24.18
CA GLU A 29 5.46 15.11 23.79
C GLU A 29 5.33 14.97 22.25
N GLU A 30 4.82 15.99 21.56
CA GLU A 30 4.73 16.00 20.10
C GLU A 30 6.12 16.03 19.43
N ASN A 31 7.11 16.67 20.04
CA ASN A 31 8.49 16.70 19.56
C ASN A 31 9.27 15.38 19.83
N ALA A 32 8.77 14.50 20.69
CA ALA A 32 9.38 13.19 20.97
C ALA A 32 8.83 12.07 20.08
N MET A 33 7.68 12.27 19.40
CA MET A 33 7.05 11.24 18.58
C MET A 33 7.68 11.15 17.20
N GLN A 34 8.21 9.98 16.84
CA GLN A 34 8.76 9.72 15.53
C GLN A 34 7.75 8.98 14.63
N ASN A 35 7.38 9.59 13.49
CA ASN A 35 6.59 8.91 12.47
C ASN A 35 7.50 7.94 11.69
N VAL A 36 7.08 6.70 11.60
CA VAL A 36 7.84 5.62 10.98
C VAL A 36 6.96 4.87 10.00
N ARG A 37 7.46 4.64 8.80
CA ARG A 37 6.84 3.77 7.80
C ARG A 37 7.52 2.42 7.78
N VAL A 38 6.71 1.39 7.93
CA VAL A 38 7.12 -0.01 7.90
C VAL A 38 6.68 -0.60 6.58
N PHE A 39 7.62 -1.00 5.72
CA PHE A 39 7.38 -1.68 4.45
C PHE A 39 7.40 -3.19 4.65
N PHE A 40 6.49 -3.89 3.99
CA PHE A 40 6.38 -5.33 4.16
C PHE A 40 5.82 -6.05 2.93
N GLU A 41 6.14 -7.32 2.85
CA GLU A 41 5.54 -8.27 1.91
C GLU A 41 4.37 -9.01 2.55
N LYS A 42 3.40 -9.40 1.73
CA LYS A 42 2.28 -10.28 2.08
C LYS A 42 2.11 -11.32 0.99
N THR A 43 2.57 -12.55 1.23
CA THR A 43 2.69 -13.60 0.22
C THR A 43 2.15 -14.94 0.71
N GLY A 44 2.03 -15.91 -0.18
CA GLY A 44 1.56 -17.26 0.12
C GLY A 44 0.14 -17.28 0.68
N MET A 45 -0.10 -18.08 1.69
CA MET A 45 -1.44 -18.24 2.29
C MET A 45 -1.97 -16.99 2.96
N THR A 46 -1.10 -16.05 3.34
CA THR A 46 -1.55 -14.79 3.95
C THR A 46 -2.33 -13.89 2.99
N LYS A 47 -2.26 -14.10 1.67
CA LYS A 47 -3.10 -13.39 0.70
C LYS A 47 -4.61 -13.52 1.00
N TYR A 48 -5.02 -14.56 1.70
CA TYR A 48 -6.41 -14.83 2.05
C TYR A 48 -6.86 -14.24 3.39
N ILE A 49 -5.99 -13.57 4.15
CA ILE A 49 -6.41 -12.83 5.34
C ILE A 49 -6.98 -11.46 4.97
N SER A 50 -8.08 -11.09 5.64
CA SER A 50 -8.74 -9.80 5.39
C SER A 50 -7.86 -8.62 5.86
N HIS A 51 -8.17 -7.42 5.36
CA HIS A 51 -7.50 -6.19 5.84
C HIS A 51 -7.66 -6.00 7.35
N LEU A 52 -8.82 -6.32 7.91
CA LEU A 52 -9.08 -6.21 9.34
C LEU A 52 -8.22 -7.22 10.15
N ASP A 53 -8.05 -8.44 9.63
CA ASP A 53 -7.22 -9.45 10.29
C ASP A 53 -5.74 -9.14 10.14
N LEU A 54 -5.31 -8.55 9.02
CA LEU A 54 -3.97 -8.01 8.85
C LEU A 54 -3.69 -6.91 9.89
N MET A 55 -4.62 -5.98 10.08
CA MET A 55 -4.49 -4.92 11.10
C MET A 55 -4.36 -5.52 12.51
N ARG A 56 -5.17 -6.53 12.85
CA ARG A 56 -5.09 -7.25 14.12
C ARG A 56 -3.76 -7.99 14.28
N CYS A 57 -3.27 -8.61 13.20
CA CYS A 57 -2.00 -9.32 13.17
C CYS A 57 -0.85 -8.36 13.47
N MET A 58 -0.77 -7.22 12.75
CA MET A 58 0.26 -6.19 12.94
C MET A 58 0.20 -5.58 14.34
N THR A 59 -1.01 -5.27 14.84
CA THR A 59 -1.18 -4.76 16.22
C THR A 59 -0.61 -5.73 17.26
N ARG A 60 -0.88 -7.02 17.11
CA ARG A 60 -0.37 -8.06 18.01
C ARG A 60 1.14 -8.24 17.88
N ALA A 61 1.68 -8.17 16.66
CA ALA A 61 3.11 -8.27 16.41
C ALA A 61 3.87 -7.10 17.06
N ILE A 62 3.40 -5.85 16.91
CA ILE A 62 3.97 -4.65 17.53
C ILE A 62 3.99 -4.78 19.06
N LYS A 63 2.88 -5.26 19.66
CA LYS A 63 2.79 -5.50 21.11
C LYS A 63 3.78 -6.56 21.59
N ARG A 64 3.84 -7.72 20.92
CA ARG A 64 4.76 -8.81 21.30
C ARG A 64 6.23 -8.42 21.10
N ALA A 65 6.50 -7.62 20.08
CA ALA A 65 7.83 -7.08 19.79
C ALA A 65 8.28 -5.99 20.79
N ALA A 66 7.41 -5.59 21.72
CA ALA A 66 7.65 -4.49 22.67
C ALA A 66 8.15 -3.21 21.97
N ILE A 67 7.54 -2.86 20.83
CA ILE A 67 7.82 -1.61 20.12
C ILE A 67 7.04 -0.49 20.83
N PRO A 68 7.70 0.63 21.22
CA PRO A 68 7.09 1.75 21.92
C PRO A 68 6.23 2.57 20.94
N ALA A 69 5.09 2.02 20.53
CA ALA A 69 4.21 2.64 19.56
C ALA A 69 3.07 3.38 20.27
N TRP A 70 2.71 4.53 19.72
CA TRP A 70 1.69 5.42 20.25
C TRP A 70 0.27 4.85 20.12
N TYR A 71 -0.51 5.02 21.17
CA TYR A 71 -1.94 4.70 21.21
C TYR A 71 -2.77 5.96 21.13
N THR A 72 -3.86 5.91 20.39
CA THR A 72 -4.81 7.04 20.32
C THR A 72 -5.40 7.34 21.69
N GLU A 73 -5.67 8.61 21.93
CA GLU A 73 -6.34 9.07 23.15
C GLU A 73 -7.86 8.88 23.06
N GLY A 74 -8.55 8.89 24.21
CA GLY A 74 -10.00 8.81 24.29
C GLY A 74 -10.53 7.55 24.97
N PHE A 75 -11.84 7.29 24.82
CA PHE A 75 -12.54 6.19 25.53
C PHE A 75 -12.10 4.79 25.11
N ASN A 76 -11.61 4.61 23.88
CA ASN A 76 -11.15 3.33 23.36
C ASN A 76 -9.74 3.48 22.75
N PRO A 77 -8.68 3.55 23.57
CA PRO A 77 -7.33 3.66 23.07
C PRO A 77 -6.96 2.46 22.20
N HIS A 78 -6.49 2.74 21.00
CA HIS A 78 -5.99 1.73 20.08
C HIS A 78 -4.67 2.16 19.46
N LEU A 79 -3.88 1.19 19.06
CA LEU A 79 -2.60 1.45 18.43
C LEU A 79 -2.82 2.24 17.13
N PHE A 80 -2.11 3.36 16.97
CA PHE A 80 -2.15 4.15 15.76
C PHE A 80 -1.40 3.42 14.64
N ILE A 81 -2.16 2.86 13.70
CA ILE A 81 -1.65 2.21 12.48
C ILE A 81 -2.45 2.73 11.30
N THR A 82 -1.77 3.18 10.26
CA THR A 82 -2.39 3.58 9.00
C THR A 82 -1.73 2.84 7.83
N PHE A 83 -2.49 2.05 7.08
CA PHE A 83 -2.00 1.41 5.86
C PHE A 83 -2.10 2.38 4.69
N ALA A 84 -1.06 2.43 3.85
CA ALA A 84 -1.03 3.38 2.73
C ALA A 84 -2.07 3.05 1.66
N LEU A 85 -2.23 1.76 1.33
CA LEU A 85 -3.23 1.29 0.37
C LEU A 85 -3.76 -0.08 0.81
N PRO A 86 -5.09 -0.27 1.00
CA PRO A 86 -5.65 -1.59 1.32
C PRO A 86 -5.40 -2.59 0.21
N LEU A 87 -4.84 -3.77 0.54
CA LEU A 87 -4.63 -4.85 -0.41
C LEU A 87 -5.91 -5.67 -0.59
N THR A 88 -6.26 -5.94 -1.84
CA THR A 88 -7.38 -6.81 -2.21
C THR A 88 -7.16 -8.24 -1.73
N LEU A 89 -8.24 -8.90 -1.27
CA LEU A 89 -8.20 -10.29 -0.84
C LEU A 89 -7.80 -11.22 -2.00
N GLY A 90 -6.97 -12.19 -1.74
CA GLY A 90 -6.45 -13.14 -2.74
C GLY A 90 -5.25 -12.62 -3.54
N VAL A 91 -4.85 -11.37 -3.33
CA VAL A 91 -3.69 -10.76 -4.01
C VAL A 91 -2.46 -10.83 -3.11
N GLU A 92 -1.33 -11.24 -3.66
CA GLU A 92 -0.02 -11.15 -3.05
C GLU A 92 0.59 -9.78 -3.26
N SER A 93 1.48 -9.35 -2.38
CA SER A 93 2.16 -8.06 -2.53
C SER A 93 3.60 -8.10 -1.99
N LEU A 94 4.50 -7.42 -2.71
CA LEU A 94 5.88 -7.18 -2.28
C LEU A 94 6.11 -5.77 -1.74
N CYS A 95 5.09 -4.91 -1.76
CA CYS A 95 5.25 -3.47 -1.56
C CYS A 95 4.18 -2.84 -0.66
N GLU A 96 3.71 -3.56 0.35
CA GLU A 96 2.79 -2.99 1.33
C GLU A 96 3.52 -2.05 2.29
N SER A 97 2.79 -1.07 2.82
CA SER A 97 3.32 -0.22 3.88
C SER A 97 2.27 0.19 4.90
N MET A 98 2.74 0.40 6.12
CA MET A 98 1.94 0.96 7.20
C MET A 98 2.75 2.02 7.96
N ASP A 99 2.08 3.06 8.39
CA ASP A 99 2.66 4.12 9.23
C ASP A 99 2.29 3.89 10.69
N ILE A 100 3.27 4.02 11.57
CA ILE A 100 3.14 4.00 13.04
C ILE A 100 3.85 5.22 13.62
N ARG A 101 3.57 5.54 14.87
CA ARG A 101 4.33 6.53 15.65
C ARG A 101 5.05 5.85 16.78
N LEU A 102 6.32 6.14 16.94
CA LEU A 102 7.08 5.73 18.12
C LEU A 102 7.02 6.82 19.18
N THR A 103 6.85 6.42 20.43
CA THR A 103 6.86 7.31 21.61
C THR A 103 8.24 7.45 22.21
N GLU A 104 9.16 6.59 21.82
CA GLU A 104 10.56 6.58 22.23
C GLU A 104 11.45 6.32 21.02
N GLU A 105 12.68 6.77 21.08
CA GLU A 105 13.67 6.53 20.03
C GLU A 105 14.02 5.05 19.95
N MET A 106 13.89 4.47 18.76
CA MET A 106 14.28 3.09 18.44
C MET A 106 14.88 3.05 17.05
N SER A 107 15.96 2.29 16.85
CA SER A 107 16.57 2.16 15.54
C SER A 107 15.63 1.42 14.57
N PHE A 108 15.61 1.82 13.31
CA PHE A 108 14.76 1.20 12.29
C PHE A 108 15.08 -0.27 12.08
N GLU A 109 16.35 -0.63 12.17
CA GLU A 109 16.80 -2.03 12.07
C GLU A 109 16.28 -2.86 13.26
N GLU A 110 16.23 -2.29 14.45
CA GLU A 110 15.66 -2.94 15.63
C GLU A 110 14.15 -3.13 15.49
N VAL A 111 13.40 -2.11 15.01
CA VAL A 111 11.97 -2.24 14.69
C VAL A 111 11.74 -3.37 13.70
N LYS A 112 12.49 -3.41 12.60
CA LYS A 112 12.43 -4.45 11.56
C LYS A 112 12.67 -5.85 12.14
N ASN A 113 13.76 -6.02 12.88
CA ASN A 113 14.15 -7.32 13.41
C ASN A 113 13.14 -7.83 14.43
N ARG A 114 12.73 -6.99 15.39
CA ARG A 114 11.73 -7.35 16.39
C ARG A 114 10.37 -7.72 15.77
N LEU A 115 9.91 -6.99 14.74
CA LEU A 115 8.68 -7.32 14.03
C LEU A 115 8.79 -8.67 13.32
N ASN A 116 9.86 -8.92 12.57
CA ASN A 116 10.04 -10.15 11.81
C ASN A 116 10.03 -11.41 12.68
N VAL A 117 10.54 -11.34 13.91
CA VAL A 117 10.47 -12.45 14.88
C VAL A 117 9.04 -12.73 15.35
N ASN A 118 8.16 -11.72 15.29
CA ASN A 118 6.81 -11.78 15.85
C ASN A 118 5.68 -11.88 14.78
N LEU A 119 6.04 -11.93 13.50
CA LEU A 119 5.09 -12.07 12.40
C LEU A 119 4.97 -13.53 11.96
N PRO A 120 3.81 -13.93 11.41
CA PRO A 120 3.63 -15.26 10.84
C PRO A 120 4.34 -15.37 9.48
N ASP A 121 4.60 -16.60 9.04
CA ASP A 121 5.07 -16.89 7.70
C ASP A 121 4.17 -16.24 6.65
N GLY A 122 4.78 -15.70 5.59
CA GLY A 122 4.08 -14.99 4.51
C GLY A 122 3.87 -13.49 4.76
N ILE A 123 4.23 -12.96 5.93
CA ILE A 123 4.33 -11.52 6.19
C ILE A 123 5.76 -11.23 6.66
N ARG A 124 6.48 -10.39 5.92
CA ARG A 124 7.88 -10.05 6.23
C ARG A 124 8.12 -8.56 6.08
N ILE A 125 8.70 -7.93 7.10
CA ILE A 125 9.13 -6.54 7.03
C ILE A 125 10.41 -6.46 6.18
N THR A 126 10.34 -5.69 5.12
CA THR A 126 11.44 -5.51 4.18
C THR A 126 12.30 -4.30 4.53
N ASN A 127 11.66 -3.20 4.93
CA ASN A 127 12.32 -1.95 5.28
C ASN A 127 11.54 -1.17 6.35
N VAL A 128 12.23 -0.28 7.04
CA VAL A 128 11.65 0.70 7.97
C VAL A 128 12.35 2.04 7.72
N ALA A 129 11.59 3.11 7.52
CA ALA A 129 12.13 4.42 7.19
C ALA A 129 11.21 5.55 7.67
N VAL A 130 11.71 6.78 7.61
CA VAL A 130 10.86 7.97 7.75
C VAL A 130 9.97 8.11 6.50
N PRO A 131 8.65 8.35 6.64
CA PRO A 131 7.78 8.54 5.48
C PRO A 131 8.22 9.73 4.61
N VAL A 132 8.51 9.49 3.33
CA VAL A 132 8.83 10.55 2.35
C VAL A 132 7.55 11.05 1.66
N TYR A 133 6.71 10.11 1.23
CA TYR A 133 5.44 10.38 0.55
C TYR A 133 4.26 10.17 1.49
N LYS A 134 3.15 10.87 1.25
CA LYS A 134 1.88 10.59 1.93
C LYS A 134 1.14 9.46 1.20
N ALA A 135 0.27 8.72 1.91
CA ALA A 135 -0.56 7.68 1.29
C ALA A 135 -1.39 8.19 0.09
N ASN A 136 -1.77 9.48 0.10
CA ASN A 136 -2.51 10.12 -0.99
C ASN A 136 -1.66 10.42 -2.24
N ASP A 137 -0.34 10.29 -2.16
CA ASP A 137 0.56 10.47 -3.29
C ASP A 137 0.67 9.20 -4.15
N ILE A 138 0.09 8.08 -3.69
CA ILE A 138 -0.04 6.86 -4.49
C ILE A 138 -1.04 7.13 -5.62
N ALA A 139 -0.58 6.95 -6.87
CA ALA A 139 -1.38 7.12 -8.07
C ALA A 139 -1.52 5.82 -8.88
N PHE A 140 -0.51 4.96 -8.84
CA PHE A 140 -0.47 3.72 -9.61
C PHE A 140 0.06 2.55 -8.77
N ALA A 141 -0.36 1.34 -9.18
CA ALA A 141 0.21 0.10 -8.71
C ALA A 141 0.48 -0.84 -9.90
N GLU A 142 1.63 -1.48 -9.88
CA GLU A 142 2.02 -2.47 -10.88
C GLU A 142 1.70 -3.86 -10.36
N TYR A 143 0.99 -4.61 -11.21
CA TYR A 143 0.59 -5.99 -10.93
C TYR A 143 1.19 -6.92 -11.97
N LYS A 144 1.78 -8.02 -11.48
CA LYS A 144 2.10 -9.19 -12.29
C LYS A 144 0.95 -10.19 -12.14
N ILE A 145 0.29 -10.49 -13.23
CA ILE A 145 -0.86 -11.40 -13.30
C ILE A 145 -0.42 -12.60 -14.10
N THR A 146 -0.43 -13.78 -13.49
CA THR A 146 0.00 -15.03 -14.10
C THR A 146 -1.21 -15.92 -14.36
N PHE A 147 -1.51 -16.17 -15.61
CA PHE A 147 -2.55 -17.09 -16.06
C PHE A 147 -1.93 -18.45 -16.35
N HIS A 148 -2.29 -19.45 -15.58
CA HIS A 148 -1.88 -20.83 -15.80
C HIS A 148 -2.81 -21.45 -16.83
N THR A 149 -2.25 -21.87 -17.97
CA THR A 149 -2.99 -22.34 -19.13
C THR A 149 -2.08 -23.16 -20.04
N ARG A 150 -2.67 -24.13 -20.75
CA ARG A 150 -1.99 -24.86 -21.83
C ARG A 150 -2.14 -24.18 -23.20
N LYS A 151 -2.93 -23.10 -23.29
CA LYS A 151 -3.23 -22.37 -24.54
C LYS A 151 -2.61 -20.96 -24.52
N ASN A 152 -1.33 -20.87 -24.17
CA ASN A 152 -0.65 -19.61 -23.85
C ASN A 152 -0.76 -18.57 -24.94
N GLU A 153 -0.48 -18.93 -26.20
CA GLU A 153 -0.54 -18.00 -27.33
C GLU A 153 -1.98 -17.52 -27.59
N LYS A 154 -2.96 -18.40 -27.43
CA LYS A 154 -4.37 -18.02 -27.54
C LYS A 154 -4.73 -16.98 -26.48
N ILE A 155 -4.42 -17.27 -25.20
CA ILE A 155 -4.71 -16.39 -24.08
C ILE A 155 -3.96 -15.06 -24.21
N LYS A 156 -2.69 -15.07 -24.64
CA LYS A 156 -1.94 -13.85 -24.94
C LYS A 156 -2.67 -12.98 -25.97
N ASN A 157 -3.05 -13.56 -27.12
CA ASN A 157 -3.72 -12.84 -28.19
C ASN A 157 -5.07 -12.28 -27.74
N GLU A 158 -5.86 -13.03 -26.96
CA GLU A 158 -7.13 -12.57 -26.40
C GLU A 158 -6.94 -11.40 -25.42
N ILE A 159 -5.91 -11.44 -24.58
CA ILE A 159 -5.58 -10.32 -23.67
C ILE A 159 -5.18 -9.09 -24.47
N GLU A 160 -4.29 -9.25 -25.46
CA GLU A 160 -3.84 -8.15 -26.31
C GLU A 160 -5.00 -7.52 -27.09
N GLU A 161 -5.88 -8.31 -27.69
CA GLU A 161 -7.07 -7.85 -28.40
C GLU A 161 -7.98 -7.02 -27.51
N LYS A 162 -8.28 -7.52 -26.29
CA LYS A 162 -9.13 -6.79 -25.32
C LYS A 162 -8.49 -5.52 -24.80
N LEU A 163 -7.17 -5.54 -24.55
CA LEU A 163 -6.43 -4.38 -24.09
C LEU A 163 -6.12 -3.37 -25.21
N LEU A 164 -6.12 -3.76 -26.47
CA LEU A 164 -6.04 -2.85 -27.62
C LEU A 164 -7.38 -2.23 -28.00
N GLY A 165 -8.49 -2.92 -27.70
CA GLY A 165 -9.84 -2.42 -27.95
C GLY A 165 -10.16 -1.12 -27.23
N ASP A 166 -11.24 -0.44 -27.61
CA ASP A 166 -11.64 0.85 -27.08
C ASP A 166 -12.26 0.74 -25.67
N GLU A 167 -12.82 -0.42 -25.33
CA GLU A 167 -13.52 -0.65 -24.08
C GLU A 167 -13.09 -1.94 -23.38
N LEU A 168 -12.94 -1.86 -22.06
CA LEU A 168 -12.81 -3.00 -21.16
C LEU A 168 -13.88 -2.86 -20.07
N LEU A 169 -15.08 -3.37 -20.34
CA LEU A 169 -16.23 -3.17 -19.47
C LEU A 169 -16.27 -4.15 -18.30
N ALA A 170 -16.45 -3.61 -17.11
CA ALA A 170 -16.66 -4.38 -15.89
C ALA A 170 -17.90 -3.90 -15.14
N GLU A 171 -18.55 -4.82 -14.43
CA GLU A 171 -19.68 -4.51 -13.57
C GLU A 171 -19.23 -4.39 -12.12
N LYS A 172 -19.56 -3.28 -11.47
CA LYS A 172 -19.24 -3.01 -10.07
C LYS A 172 -20.49 -2.59 -9.30
N MET A 173 -20.68 -3.18 -8.12
CA MET A 173 -21.71 -2.70 -7.19
C MET A 173 -21.35 -1.30 -6.69
N GLY A 174 -22.18 -0.33 -7.01
CA GLY A 174 -22.07 1.05 -6.55
C GLY A 174 -23.22 1.40 -5.60
N LYS A 175 -23.16 2.58 -4.97
CA LYS A 175 -24.26 3.15 -4.20
C LYS A 175 -24.92 4.26 -5.02
N GLN A 176 -26.26 4.27 -5.06
CA GLN A 176 -27.07 5.38 -5.54
C GLN A 176 -28.04 5.77 -4.41
N GLY A 177 -27.64 6.77 -3.64
CA GLY A 177 -28.30 7.08 -2.37
C GLY A 177 -28.16 5.92 -1.37
N LYS A 178 -29.27 5.40 -0.86
CA LYS A 178 -29.31 4.25 0.08
C LYS A 178 -29.35 2.88 -0.63
N ARG A 179 -29.50 2.83 -1.96
CA ARG A 179 -29.64 1.58 -2.73
C ARG A 179 -28.30 1.17 -3.33
N LYS A 180 -28.04 -0.14 -3.35
CA LYS A 180 -26.96 -0.73 -4.13
C LYS A 180 -27.43 -0.90 -5.56
N VAL A 181 -26.68 -0.43 -6.53
CA VAL A 181 -26.95 -0.57 -7.96
C VAL A 181 -25.73 -1.12 -8.67
N LEU A 182 -25.98 -1.93 -9.69
CA LEU A 182 -24.92 -2.41 -10.58
C LEU A 182 -24.56 -1.25 -11.52
N LYS A 183 -23.27 -0.93 -11.60
CA LYS A 183 -22.73 0.10 -12.50
C LYS A 183 -21.71 -0.55 -13.41
N THR A 184 -21.85 -0.29 -14.70
CA THR A 184 -20.83 -0.63 -15.69
C THR A 184 -19.78 0.48 -15.71
N ILE A 185 -18.52 0.10 -15.64
CA ILE A 185 -17.38 1.00 -15.74
C ILE A 185 -16.45 0.52 -16.86
N ASN A 186 -15.87 1.45 -17.61
CA ASN A 186 -14.81 1.14 -18.56
C ASN A 186 -13.46 1.16 -17.83
N LEU A 187 -12.84 -0.01 -17.66
CA LEU A 187 -11.55 -0.14 -16.96
C LEU A 187 -10.37 0.33 -17.81
N LYS A 188 -10.56 0.49 -19.13
CA LYS A 188 -9.52 0.94 -20.05
C LYS A 188 -8.89 2.28 -19.62
N GLU A 189 -9.71 3.19 -19.12
CA GLU A 189 -9.29 4.51 -18.66
C GLU A 189 -8.34 4.47 -17.45
N PHE A 190 -8.29 3.34 -16.76
CA PHE A 190 -7.50 3.14 -15.54
C PHE A 190 -6.26 2.27 -15.77
N VAL A 191 -6.02 1.85 -17.01
CA VAL A 191 -4.81 1.11 -17.41
C VAL A 191 -3.78 2.10 -17.94
N HIS A 192 -2.72 2.33 -17.19
CA HIS A 192 -1.64 3.24 -17.60
C HIS A 192 -0.73 2.60 -18.65
N SER A 193 -0.30 1.36 -18.39
CA SER A 193 0.53 0.59 -19.32
C SER A 193 0.38 -0.91 -19.05
N TYR A 194 0.74 -1.72 -20.03
CA TYR A 194 0.75 -3.17 -19.89
C TYR A 194 1.77 -3.82 -20.84
N SER A 195 2.15 -5.06 -20.50
CA SER A 195 2.89 -5.96 -21.36
C SER A 195 2.42 -7.38 -21.15
N VAL A 196 2.37 -8.17 -22.22
CA VAL A 196 1.93 -9.58 -22.19
C VAL A 196 3.03 -10.45 -22.76
N ILE A 197 3.42 -11.49 -22.04
CA ILE A 197 4.39 -12.49 -22.50
C ILE A 197 3.81 -13.89 -22.37
N SER A 198 4.05 -14.72 -23.37
CA SER A 198 3.72 -16.14 -23.36
C SER A 198 4.94 -16.94 -22.93
N LEU A 199 4.73 -17.88 -22.01
CA LEU A 199 5.73 -18.83 -21.53
C LEU A 199 5.17 -20.25 -21.76
N ASN A 200 6.00 -21.28 -21.58
CA ASN A 200 5.63 -22.66 -21.96
C ASN A 200 4.29 -23.16 -21.41
N ASP A 201 3.95 -22.80 -20.16
CA ASP A 201 2.77 -23.29 -19.42
C ASP A 201 1.93 -22.16 -18.81
N LYS A 202 2.22 -20.91 -19.16
CA LYS A 202 1.55 -19.76 -18.59
C LYS A 202 1.69 -18.52 -19.45
N THR A 203 0.72 -17.61 -19.32
CA THR A 203 0.77 -16.25 -19.87
C THR A 203 0.92 -15.28 -18.72
N VAL A 204 1.84 -14.34 -18.83
CA VAL A 204 2.09 -13.31 -17.82
C VAL A 204 1.72 -11.94 -18.38
N LEU A 205 0.78 -11.29 -17.72
CA LEU A 205 0.39 -9.91 -17.96
C LEU A 205 0.98 -9.05 -16.83
N THR A 206 1.84 -8.08 -17.19
CA THR A 206 2.23 -7.01 -16.28
C THR A 206 1.39 -5.80 -16.63
N ALA A 207 0.66 -5.26 -15.64
CA ALA A 207 -0.23 -4.12 -15.84
C ALA A 207 0.00 -3.06 -14.75
N VAL A 208 0.13 -1.81 -15.17
CA VAL A 208 0.13 -0.64 -14.29
C VAL A 208 -1.28 -0.07 -14.26
N LEU A 209 -1.93 -0.18 -13.12
CA LEU A 209 -3.31 0.25 -12.91
C LEU A 209 -3.36 1.46 -11.99
N THR A 210 -4.35 2.33 -12.20
CA THR A 210 -4.62 3.44 -11.29
C THR A 210 -4.95 2.91 -9.88
N ALA A 211 -4.26 3.45 -8.89
CA ALA A 211 -4.41 3.10 -7.49
C ALA A 211 -4.39 4.35 -6.60
N GLY A 212 -4.87 4.22 -5.37
CA GLY A 212 -4.84 5.32 -4.38
C GLY A 212 -6.23 5.76 -3.93
N SER A 213 -6.27 6.90 -3.26
CA SER A 213 -7.49 7.39 -2.59
C SER A 213 -8.57 7.91 -3.55
N LYS A 214 -8.20 8.45 -4.71
CA LYS A 214 -9.15 9.00 -5.70
C LYS A 214 -9.79 7.90 -6.52
N ASN A 215 -8.97 7.04 -7.11
CA ASN A 215 -9.39 5.91 -7.93
C ASN A 215 -8.53 4.71 -7.57
N ASN A 216 -9.16 3.60 -7.26
CA ASN A 216 -8.46 2.36 -6.97
C ASN A 216 -9.15 1.22 -7.72
N ILE A 217 -8.44 0.65 -8.66
CA ILE A 217 -8.93 -0.49 -9.43
C ILE A 217 -8.59 -1.78 -8.71
N ASN A 218 -9.65 -2.56 -8.44
CA ASN A 218 -9.48 -3.89 -7.92
C ASN A 218 -8.87 -4.79 -9.02
N PRO A 219 -7.68 -5.37 -8.82
CA PRO A 219 -7.04 -6.21 -9.84
C PRO A 219 -7.84 -7.47 -10.16
N ASN A 220 -8.64 -8.02 -9.22
CA ASN A 220 -9.54 -9.13 -9.52
C ASN A 220 -10.62 -8.70 -10.54
N LEU A 221 -11.21 -7.52 -10.34
CA LEU A 221 -12.20 -6.98 -11.27
C LEU A 221 -11.61 -6.74 -12.68
N PHE A 222 -10.34 -6.33 -12.73
CA PHE A 222 -9.61 -6.16 -13.99
C PHE A 222 -9.41 -7.51 -14.70
N VAL A 223 -9.02 -8.55 -13.96
CA VAL A 223 -8.89 -9.93 -14.50
C VAL A 223 -10.23 -10.46 -14.96
N ASP A 224 -11.30 -10.30 -14.18
CA ASP A 224 -12.66 -10.73 -14.52
C ASP A 224 -13.17 -10.06 -15.81
N ALA A 225 -12.81 -8.79 -16.04
CA ALA A 225 -13.18 -8.05 -17.24
C ALA A 225 -12.52 -8.57 -18.53
N LEU A 226 -11.38 -9.26 -18.42
CA LEU A 226 -10.72 -9.90 -19.55
C LEU A 226 -11.54 -11.08 -20.10
N LYS A 227 -12.42 -11.70 -19.31
CA LYS A 227 -13.35 -12.77 -19.73
C LYS A 227 -12.65 -13.89 -20.53
N LEU A 228 -11.55 -14.40 -20.01
CA LEU A 228 -10.71 -15.40 -20.71
C LEU A 228 -11.32 -16.82 -20.72
N GLY A 229 -12.45 -17.03 -20.03
CA GLY A 229 -13.21 -18.28 -20.03
C GLY A 229 -12.48 -19.45 -19.38
N ASP A 230 -12.88 -20.66 -19.77
CA ASP A 230 -12.42 -21.93 -19.18
C ASP A 230 -11.03 -22.37 -19.69
N ASP A 231 -10.38 -21.57 -20.54
CA ASP A 231 -9.04 -21.85 -21.06
C ASP A 231 -7.93 -21.50 -20.07
N VAL A 232 -8.28 -20.89 -18.94
CA VAL A 232 -7.38 -20.56 -17.83
C VAL A 232 -7.69 -21.46 -16.65
N ASP A 233 -6.74 -22.28 -16.23
CA ASP A 233 -6.91 -23.20 -15.08
C ASP A 233 -7.02 -22.42 -13.77
N PHE A 234 -6.13 -21.45 -13.56
CA PHE A 234 -6.17 -20.51 -12.42
C PHE A 234 -5.30 -19.27 -12.69
N CYS A 235 -5.51 -18.25 -11.87
CA CYS A 235 -4.82 -16.97 -11.98
C CYS A 235 -4.16 -16.59 -10.63
N GLU A 236 -2.93 -16.10 -10.70
CA GLU A 236 -2.21 -15.52 -9.57
C GLU A 236 -1.96 -14.03 -9.81
N ILE A 237 -2.19 -13.22 -8.77
CA ILE A 237 -1.99 -11.77 -8.84
C ILE A 237 -1.00 -11.35 -7.77
N LEU A 238 0.08 -10.72 -8.20
CA LEU A 238 1.14 -10.17 -7.36
C LEU A 238 1.26 -8.67 -7.60
N LYS A 239 1.04 -7.86 -6.56
CA LYS A 239 1.38 -6.43 -6.59
C LYS A 239 2.88 -6.27 -6.37
N GLN A 240 3.58 -5.69 -7.36
CA GLN A 240 5.03 -5.58 -7.36
C GLN A 240 5.52 -4.23 -6.85
N ARG A 241 4.82 -3.14 -7.25
CA ARG A 241 5.22 -1.76 -6.89
C ARG A 241 3.99 -0.88 -6.67
N MET A 242 4.14 0.11 -5.81
CA MET A 242 3.29 1.30 -5.74
C MET A 242 4.08 2.51 -6.23
N MET A 243 3.43 3.42 -6.92
CA MET A 243 4.09 4.56 -7.57
C MET A 243 3.27 5.84 -7.40
N THR A 244 3.99 6.95 -7.37
CA THR A 244 3.40 8.30 -7.41
C THR A 244 2.92 8.64 -8.83
N GLU A 245 2.32 9.82 -9.00
CA GLU A 245 1.87 10.33 -10.31
C GLU A 245 3.04 10.48 -11.30
N ASP A 246 4.24 10.78 -10.80
CA ASP A 246 5.48 10.87 -11.60
C ASP A 246 6.13 9.48 -11.84
N LEU A 247 5.46 8.39 -11.55
CA LEU A 247 5.95 7.00 -11.65
C LEU A 247 7.19 6.70 -10.78
N LYS A 248 7.45 7.51 -9.76
CA LYS A 248 8.50 7.22 -8.77
C LYS A 248 8.02 6.16 -7.80
N SER A 249 8.95 5.31 -7.32
CA SER A 249 8.64 4.31 -6.30
C SER A 249 8.11 4.97 -5.03
N PHE A 250 7.09 4.39 -4.44
CA PHE A 250 6.50 4.81 -3.17
C PHE A 250 7.25 4.18 -1.99
N GLU A 251 8.56 4.36 -1.94
CA GLU A 251 9.45 3.86 -0.87
C GLU A 251 9.95 4.98 0.04
#